data_a166f62cedc9eedf654cc9777c302104
#
_entry.id   a166f62cedc9eedf654cc9777c302104
#
_cell.length_a   1.000
_cell.length_b   1.000
_cell.length_c   1.000
_cell.angle_alpha   90.00
_cell.angle_beta   90.00
_cell.angle_gamma   90.00
#
_symmetry.space_group_name_H-M   'P 1'
#
loop_
_entity.id
_entity.type
_entity.pdbx_description
1 polymer ?
#
loop_
_entity_poly.entity_id
_entity_poly.type
_entity_poly.pdbx_seq_one_letter_code
_entity_poly.pdbx_strand_id
1 'polypeptide(L)'
;MTILEQMNRFSDRFGKQVVVNNTTWRYYRLGVGAPIFWLPGGLRRAAFGFAFLESLAAHHTVIAPDYPPAQTNDEYITAFDAILQAEGVDCFALGGQSYGGGLAQVYLTHKVKSVERLILASTGPGNYPKAALPALNVFITLARFLPEKTIKRLMTRLLLKLITVPEAERAEWREAIDTLMQNDLSRADIVSHFAVAADRIHKDIVKPAAYQNWTGRAIVLSSENDPTQRKNSIPRYEQLLGRAVTVVNMGDLGHTSAFSNPDKYVEFLEQALV
;
A
#
# COMPACT_ATOMS: atom_id res chain seq x y z
N MET A 1 -1.02 26.63 -1.39
CA MET A 1 -0.54 25.67 -0.38
C MET A 1 0.17 24.57 -1.14
N THR A 2 1.44 24.34 -0.82
CA THR A 2 2.25 23.29 -1.48
C THR A 2 1.76 21.90 -1.11
N ILE A 3 2.19 20.87 -1.87
CA ILE A 3 1.88 19.46 -1.55
C ILE A 3 2.37 19.10 -0.13
N LEU A 4 3.56 19.54 0.26
CA LEU A 4 4.11 19.30 1.61
C LEU A 4 3.26 19.95 2.72
N GLU A 5 2.81 21.18 2.51
CA GLU A 5 1.93 21.86 3.48
C GLU A 5 0.60 21.15 3.62
N GLN A 6 0.03 20.64 2.53
CA GLN A 6 -1.21 19.86 2.54
C GLN A 6 -1.03 18.53 3.29
N MET A 7 0.06 17.81 3.03
CA MET A 7 0.41 16.58 3.73
C MET A 7 0.60 16.80 5.24
N ASN A 8 1.28 17.87 5.64
CA ASN A 8 1.48 18.22 7.04
C ASN A 8 0.15 18.53 7.73
N ARG A 9 -0.68 19.37 7.11
CA ARG A 9 -2.02 19.68 7.60
C ARG A 9 -2.90 18.44 7.75
N PHE A 10 -2.87 17.53 6.77
CA PHE A 10 -3.55 16.24 6.85
C PHE A 10 -3.04 15.43 8.04
N SER A 11 -1.74 15.36 8.20
CA SER A 11 -1.08 14.61 9.27
C SER A 11 -1.41 15.16 10.66
N ASP A 12 -1.47 16.48 10.82
CA ASP A 12 -1.81 17.13 12.08
C ASP A 12 -3.29 16.93 12.44
N ARG A 13 -4.16 16.91 11.43
CA ARG A 13 -5.60 16.81 11.63
C ARG A 13 -6.08 15.39 11.94
N PHE A 14 -5.53 14.38 11.29
CA PHE A 14 -6.06 13.02 11.31
C PHE A 14 -5.11 11.98 11.91
N GLY A 15 -3.88 12.38 12.22
CA GLY A 15 -2.85 11.50 12.71
C GLY A 15 -3.13 10.97 14.12
N LYS A 16 -3.02 9.66 14.26
CA LYS A 16 -3.09 8.91 15.53
C LYS A 16 -1.87 8.00 15.67
N GLN A 17 -1.68 7.43 16.84
CA GLN A 17 -0.56 6.53 17.12
C GLN A 17 -1.00 5.36 18.00
N VAL A 18 -0.35 4.23 17.79
CA VAL A 18 -0.40 3.06 18.69
C VAL A 18 1.00 2.52 18.89
N VAL A 19 1.30 2.03 20.07
CA VAL A 19 2.60 1.41 20.37
C VAL A 19 2.44 -0.11 20.33
N VAL A 20 3.24 -0.77 19.48
CA VAL A 20 3.24 -2.22 19.31
C VAL A 20 4.69 -2.71 19.41
N ASN A 21 4.97 -3.59 20.35
CA ASN A 21 6.31 -4.14 20.57
C ASN A 21 7.41 -3.05 20.64
N ASN A 22 7.17 -1.99 21.42
CA ASN A 22 8.03 -0.81 21.60
C ASN A 22 8.27 0.01 20.30
N THR A 23 7.50 -0.22 19.24
CA THR A 23 7.53 0.56 18.01
C THR A 23 6.27 1.40 17.92
N THR A 24 6.41 2.70 17.68
CA THR A 24 5.29 3.61 17.46
C THR A 24 4.84 3.47 15.99
N TRP A 25 3.57 3.10 15.81
CA TRP A 25 2.90 3.06 14.52
C TRP A 25 1.98 4.26 14.41
N ARG A 26 2.25 5.14 13.46
CA ARG A 26 1.35 6.23 13.08
C ARG A 26 0.31 5.70 12.11
N TYR A 27 -0.90 6.20 12.24
CA TYR A 27 -1.98 5.94 11.28
C TYR A 27 -2.92 7.13 11.24
N TYR A 28 -3.76 7.18 10.24
CA TYR A 28 -4.76 8.23 10.03
C TYR A 28 -6.14 7.62 10.09
N ARG A 29 -7.04 8.31 10.79
CA ARG A 29 -8.45 7.91 10.90
C ARG A 29 -9.32 9.10 10.55
N LEU A 30 -10.15 8.96 9.51
CA LEU A 30 -11.00 10.04 9.02
C LEU A 30 -12.32 9.48 8.48
N GLY A 31 -13.34 10.36 8.40
CA GLY A 31 -14.66 10.01 7.90
C GLY A 31 -15.53 9.20 8.86
N VAL A 32 -16.74 8.90 8.39
CA VAL A 32 -17.76 8.09 9.08
C VAL A 32 -18.47 7.24 8.02
N GLY A 33 -18.73 5.97 8.33
CA GLY A 33 -19.39 5.03 7.42
C GLY A 33 -18.73 3.65 7.48
N ALA A 34 -18.96 2.83 6.45
CA ALA A 34 -18.37 1.49 6.35
C ALA A 34 -16.83 1.57 6.40
N PRO A 35 -16.16 0.73 7.23
CA PRO A 35 -14.73 0.84 7.41
C PRO A 35 -13.94 0.35 6.18
N ILE A 36 -12.94 1.13 5.80
CA ILE A 36 -11.92 0.76 4.80
C ILE A 36 -10.54 0.86 5.46
N PHE A 37 -9.83 -0.24 5.53
CA PHE A 37 -8.43 -0.26 5.92
C PHE A 37 -7.56 -0.18 4.66
N TRP A 38 -6.94 0.99 4.43
CA TRP A 38 -6.19 1.27 3.22
C TRP A 38 -4.69 1.24 3.45
N LEU A 39 -4.00 0.34 2.77
CA LEU A 39 -2.56 0.14 2.87
C LEU A 39 -1.83 0.94 1.78
N PRO A 40 -1.04 1.97 2.14
CA PRO A 40 -0.33 2.83 1.20
C PRO A 40 0.80 2.10 0.47
N GLY A 41 1.25 2.68 -0.63
CA GLY A 41 2.32 2.15 -1.47
C GLY A 41 3.73 2.28 -0.87
N GLY A 42 4.72 2.13 -1.74
CA GLY A 42 6.14 2.08 -1.37
C GLY A 42 6.74 3.36 -0.78
N LEU A 43 6.03 4.49 -0.84
CA LEU A 43 6.38 5.71 -0.10
C LEU A 43 6.21 5.57 1.42
N ARG A 44 5.51 4.52 1.89
CA ARG A 44 5.39 4.11 3.30
C ARG A 44 4.68 5.11 4.22
N ARG A 45 4.16 6.21 3.69
CA ARG A 45 3.46 7.27 4.41
C ARG A 45 2.10 7.50 3.76
N ALA A 46 1.04 7.27 4.50
CA ALA A 46 -0.33 7.40 4.01
C ALA A 46 -0.67 8.85 3.65
N ALA A 47 -0.02 9.83 4.29
CA ALA A 47 -0.19 11.23 4.00
C ALA A 47 0.10 11.62 2.53
N PHE A 48 0.87 10.83 1.77
CA PHE A 48 1.02 11.04 0.32
C PHE A 48 -0.29 10.87 -0.46
N GLY A 49 -1.23 10.11 0.09
CA GLY A 49 -2.58 9.95 -0.46
C GLY A 49 -3.61 10.89 0.17
N PHE A 50 -3.22 12.01 0.77
CA PHE A 50 -4.11 12.88 1.54
C PHE A 50 -5.41 13.23 0.81
N ALA A 51 -5.32 13.69 -0.44
CA ALA A 51 -6.47 14.10 -1.23
C ALA A 51 -7.41 12.91 -1.53
N PHE A 52 -6.85 11.77 -1.91
CA PHE A 52 -7.59 10.53 -2.10
C PHE A 52 -8.28 10.06 -0.80
N LEU A 53 -7.55 10.06 0.32
CA LEU A 53 -8.08 9.61 1.61
C LEU A 53 -9.20 10.54 2.12
N GLU A 54 -9.06 11.87 1.96
CA GLU A 54 -10.10 12.84 2.31
C GLU A 54 -11.35 12.68 1.43
N SER A 55 -11.18 12.48 0.11
CA SER A 55 -12.29 12.25 -0.82
C SER A 55 -13.01 10.93 -0.48
N LEU A 56 -12.30 9.85 -0.22
CA LEU A 56 -12.87 8.56 0.19
C LEU A 56 -13.60 8.66 1.54
N ALA A 57 -13.10 9.45 2.45
CA ALA A 57 -13.67 9.65 3.78
C ALA A 57 -14.99 10.45 3.78
N ALA A 58 -15.42 10.98 2.65
CA ALA A 58 -16.74 11.61 2.52
C ALA A 58 -17.87 10.59 2.78
N HIS A 59 -17.65 9.31 2.48
CA HIS A 59 -18.65 8.25 2.57
C HIS A 59 -18.24 7.06 3.43
N HIS A 60 -16.96 7.00 3.84
CA HIS A 60 -16.39 5.85 4.56
C HIS A 60 -15.62 6.26 5.81
N THR A 61 -15.51 5.35 6.76
CA THR A 61 -14.46 5.42 7.77
C THR A 61 -13.17 4.88 7.15
N VAL A 62 -12.18 5.74 6.94
CA VAL A 62 -10.90 5.37 6.34
C VAL A 62 -9.83 5.30 7.42
N ILE A 63 -9.10 4.18 7.47
CA ILE A 63 -7.96 3.96 8.35
C ILE A 63 -6.77 3.62 7.47
N ALA A 64 -5.68 4.38 7.56
CA ALA A 64 -4.50 4.20 6.73
C ALA A 64 -3.21 4.33 7.56
N PRO A 65 -2.39 3.26 7.68
CA PRO A 65 -1.18 3.28 8.49
C PRO A 65 0.03 3.83 7.73
N ASP A 66 0.94 4.48 8.46
CA ASP A 66 2.34 4.62 8.05
C ASP A 66 3.11 3.34 8.42
N TYR A 67 4.19 3.08 7.69
CA TYR A 67 5.01 1.90 7.96
C TYR A 67 6.36 2.30 8.58
N PRO A 68 6.59 2.05 9.87
CA PRO A 68 7.94 2.08 10.43
C PRO A 68 8.77 0.89 9.90
N PRO A 69 10.10 0.89 10.08
CA PRO A 69 10.93 -0.25 9.73
C PRO A 69 10.46 -1.52 10.45
N ALA A 70 10.13 -2.56 9.69
CA ALA A 70 9.82 -3.91 10.15
C ALA A 70 10.61 -4.92 9.32
N GLN A 71 10.87 -6.11 9.82
CA GLN A 71 11.65 -7.14 9.12
C GLN A 71 10.77 -8.28 8.59
N THR A 72 9.60 -8.47 9.17
CA THR A 72 8.71 -9.59 8.89
C THR A 72 7.27 -9.14 8.63
N ASN A 73 6.50 -9.99 7.96
CA ASN A 73 5.06 -9.76 7.79
C ASN A 73 4.30 -9.90 9.11
N ASP A 74 4.79 -10.72 10.05
CA ASP A 74 4.14 -10.90 11.37
C ASP A 74 4.15 -9.60 12.18
N GLU A 75 5.21 -8.78 12.07
CA GLU A 75 5.26 -7.44 12.70
C GLU A 75 4.18 -6.52 12.12
N TYR A 76 3.97 -6.54 10.80
CA TYR A 76 2.89 -5.78 10.16
C TYR A 76 1.51 -6.27 10.58
N ILE A 77 1.29 -7.60 10.58
CA ILE A 77 0.02 -8.21 11.00
C ILE A 77 -0.33 -7.78 12.43
N THR A 78 0.63 -7.90 13.36
CA THR A 78 0.43 -7.51 14.76
C THR A 78 0.08 -6.02 14.90
N ALA A 79 0.73 -5.16 14.14
CA ALA A 79 0.47 -3.72 14.18
C ALA A 79 -0.88 -3.36 13.56
N PHE A 80 -1.25 -3.98 12.44
CA PHE A 80 -2.55 -3.77 11.80
C PHE A 80 -3.70 -4.23 12.70
N ASP A 81 -3.52 -5.35 13.40
CA ASP A 81 -4.48 -5.83 14.40
C ASP A 81 -4.65 -4.82 15.54
N ALA A 82 -3.55 -4.29 16.07
CA ALA A 82 -3.58 -3.30 17.13
C ALA A 82 -4.26 -1.99 16.69
N ILE A 83 -4.02 -1.53 15.45
CA ILE A 83 -4.67 -0.33 14.90
C ILE A 83 -6.19 -0.55 14.78
N LEU A 84 -6.61 -1.65 14.17
CA LEU A 84 -8.04 -1.95 13.99
C LEU A 84 -8.74 -2.17 15.33
N GLN A 85 -8.09 -2.81 16.30
CA GLN A 85 -8.60 -2.96 17.66
C GLN A 85 -8.75 -1.61 18.38
N ALA A 86 -7.78 -0.71 18.23
CA ALA A 86 -7.85 0.65 18.82
C ALA A 86 -9.01 1.48 18.25
N GLU A 87 -9.44 1.19 17.02
CA GLU A 87 -10.57 1.85 16.36
C GLU A 87 -11.89 1.06 16.48
N GLY A 88 -11.89 -0.10 17.14
CA GLY A 88 -13.09 -0.93 17.33
C GLY A 88 -13.63 -1.51 16.02
N VAL A 89 -12.75 -1.85 15.07
CA VAL A 89 -13.14 -2.31 13.72
C VAL A 89 -12.88 -3.81 13.59
N ASP A 90 -13.94 -4.60 13.46
CA ASP A 90 -13.90 -6.05 13.31
C ASP A 90 -14.09 -6.52 11.86
N CYS A 91 -14.96 -5.85 11.10
CA CYS A 91 -15.26 -6.14 9.69
C CYS A 91 -14.98 -4.91 8.83
N PHE A 92 -14.32 -5.08 7.70
CA PHE A 92 -13.88 -3.95 6.86
C PHE A 92 -13.57 -4.36 5.41
N ALA A 93 -13.56 -3.38 4.52
CA ALA A 93 -12.93 -3.50 3.22
C ALA A 93 -11.42 -3.28 3.38
N LEU A 94 -10.61 -4.18 2.83
CA LEU A 94 -9.15 -4.10 2.83
C LEU A 94 -8.65 -3.63 1.48
N GLY A 95 -8.11 -2.43 1.44
CA GLY A 95 -7.52 -1.86 0.22
C GLY A 95 -6.01 -1.79 0.29
N GLY A 96 -5.34 -1.87 -0.85
CA GLY A 96 -3.91 -1.63 -0.91
C GLY A 96 -3.40 -1.27 -2.29
N GLN A 97 -2.51 -0.29 -2.34
CA GLN A 97 -1.90 0.18 -3.58
C GLN A 97 -0.43 -0.27 -3.65
N SER A 98 -0.01 -0.82 -4.80
CA SER A 98 1.39 -1.17 -5.07
C SER A 98 1.96 -2.07 -3.95
N TYR A 99 2.98 -1.62 -3.21
CA TYR A 99 3.52 -2.33 -2.04
C TYR A 99 2.44 -2.69 -1.01
N GLY A 100 1.53 -1.74 -0.72
CA GLY A 100 0.38 -1.96 0.16
C GLY A 100 -0.58 -3.04 -0.34
N GLY A 101 -0.73 -3.19 -1.66
CA GLY A 101 -1.48 -4.29 -2.26
C GLY A 101 -0.84 -5.67 -1.98
N GLY A 102 0.50 -5.72 -1.93
CA GLY A 102 1.22 -6.91 -1.47
C GLY A 102 0.98 -7.22 0.00
N LEU A 103 0.96 -6.20 0.86
CA LEU A 103 0.64 -6.34 2.29
C LEU A 103 -0.82 -6.71 2.51
N ALA A 104 -1.76 -6.17 1.72
CA ALA A 104 -3.18 -6.51 1.79
C ALA A 104 -3.40 -8.00 1.51
N GLN A 105 -2.74 -8.55 0.51
CA GLN A 105 -2.80 -9.98 0.21
C GLN A 105 -2.27 -10.83 1.38
N VAL A 106 -1.19 -10.42 2.04
CA VAL A 106 -0.68 -11.08 3.25
C VAL A 106 -1.69 -10.95 4.39
N TYR A 107 -2.16 -9.75 4.68
CA TYR A 107 -3.05 -9.50 5.81
C TYR A 107 -4.39 -10.23 5.67
N LEU A 108 -4.90 -10.37 4.45
CA LEU A 108 -6.09 -11.17 4.17
C LEU A 108 -5.93 -12.63 4.62
N THR A 109 -4.75 -13.24 4.46
CA THR A 109 -4.54 -14.64 4.90
C THR A 109 -4.75 -14.83 6.40
N HIS A 110 -4.56 -13.76 7.18
CA HIS A 110 -4.77 -13.72 8.61
C HIS A 110 -6.22 -13.32 8.99
N LYS A 111 -6.91 -12.52 8.16
CA LYS A 111 -8.22 -11.92 8.45
C LYS A 111 -9.33 -12.39 7.50
N VAL A 112 -9.30 -13.63 7.06
CA VAL A 112 -10.28 -14.19 6.10
C VAL A 112 -11.75 -14.06 6.51
N LYS A 113 -12.04 -13.94 7.81
CA LYS A 113 -13.40 -13.77 8.32
C LYS A 113 -13.83 -12.31 8.50
N SER A 114 -12.88 -11.40 8.59
CA SER A 114 -13.11 -9.96 8.85
C SER A 114 -13.11 -9.12 7.57
N VAL A 115 -12.44 -9.58 6.51
CA VAL A 115 -12.34 -8.85 5.25
C VAL A 115 -13.49 -9.22 4.32
N GLU A 116 -14.38 -8.27 4.10
CA GLU A 116 -15.54 -8.44 3.21
C GLU A 116 -15.18 -8.20 1.73
N ARG A 117 -14.28 -7.24 1.49
CA ARG A 117 -13.80 -6.87 0.16
C ARG A 117 -12.30 -6.68 0.18
N LEU A 118 -11.61 -7.26 -0.81
CA LEU A 118 -10.20 -7.01 -1.07
C LEU A 118 -10.06 -6.12 -2.30
N ILE A 119 -9.43 -4.97 -2.15
CA ILE A 119 -9.24 -3.99 -3.22
C ILE A 119 -7.75 -3.89 -3.52
N LEU A 120 -7.36 -4.26 -4.73
CA LEU A 120 -5.97 -4.30 -5.18
C LEU A 120 -5.76 -3.28 -6.31
N ALA A 121 -4.95 -2.27 -6.05
CA ALA A 121 -4.68 -1.20 -6.99
C ALA A 121 -3.20 -1.15 -7.36
N SER A 122 -2.90 -1.03 -8.64
CA SER A 122 -1.50 -0.85 -9.12
C SER A 122 -0.52 -1.86 -8.54
N THR A 123 -0.94 -3.11 -8.41
CA THR A 123 -0.15 -4.20 -7.81
C THR A 123 -0.33 -5.49 -8.60
N GLY A 124 0.50 -6.48 -8.35
CA GLY A 124 0.40 -7.81 -8.93
C GLY A 124 0.07 -8.88 -7.88
N PRO A 125 -0.25 -10.12 -8.33
CA PRO A 125 -0.41 -11.26 -7.43
C PRO A 125 0.84 -11.48 -6.59
N GLY A 126 0.66 -11.59 -5.26
CA GLY A 126 1.73 -11.63 -4.28
C GLY A 126 2.48 -12.96 -4.15
N ASN A 127 2.07 -13.99 -4.89
CA ASN A 127 2.69 -15.31 -4.92
C ASN A 127 3.93 -15.36 -5.82
N TYR A 128 4.98 -14.65 -5.43
CA TYR A 128 6.24 -14.65 -6.16
C TYR A 128 6.98 -15.98 -5.99
N PRO A 129 7.67 -16.46 -7.04
CA PRO A 129 8.47 -17.70 -6.96
C PRO A 129 9.66 -17.51 -6.03
N LYS A 130 10.06 -18.57 -5.31
CA LYS A 130 11.26 -18.58 -4.46
C LYS A 130 12.54 -18.21 -5.21
N ALA A 131 12.57 -18.42 -6.52
CA ALA A 131 13.68 -17.98 -7.39
C ALA A 131 13.94 -16.46 -7.38
N ALA A 132 13.01 -15.66 -6.89
CA ALA A 132 13.22 -14.22 -6.70
C ALA A 132 14.05 -13.88 -5.45
N LEU A 133 14.16 -14.78 -4.47
CA LEU A 133 14.86 -14.54 -3.19
C LEU A 133 16.35 -14.18 -3.34
N PRO A 134 17.15 -14.81 -4.18
CA PRO A 134 18.58 -14.46 -4.31
C PRO A 134 18.77 -12.99 -4.71
N ALA A 135 18.00 -12.51 -5.69
CA ALA A 135 18.08 -11.12 -6.14
C ALA A 135 17.65 -10.13 -5.04
N LEU A 136 16.58 -10.44 -4.31
CA LEU A 136 16.12 -9.64 -3.17
C LEU A 136 17.18 -9.60 -2.06
N ASN A 137 17.78 -10.74 -1.72
CA ASN A 137 18.80 -10.82 -0.67
C ASN A 137 20.07 -10.06 -1.05
N VAL A 138 20.49 -10.11 -2.31
CA VAL A 138 21.59 -9.26 -2.81
C VAL A 138 21.26 -7.79 -2.64
N PHE A 139 20.06 -7.36 -3.04
CA PHE A 139 19.64 -5.97 -2.88
C PHE A 139 19.60 -5.55 -1.41
N ILE A 140 19.01 -6.37 -0.53
CA ILE A 140 18.96 -6.13 0.93
C ILE A 140 20.38 -5.98 1.50
N THR A 141 21.29 -6.86 1.09
CA THR A 141 22.69 -6.79 1.51
C THR A 141 23.34 -5.50 1.05
N LEU A 142 23.21 -5.16 -0.22
CA LEU A 142 23.74 -3.89 -0.75
C LEU A 142 23.14 -2.67 -0.04
N ALA A 143 21.83 -2.68 0.22
CA ALA A 143 21.15 -1.60 0.92
C ALA A 143 21.65 -1.41 2.37
N ARG A 144 22.11 -2.49 3.02
CA ARG A 144 22.71 -2.43 4.37
C ARG A 144 24.11 -1.81 4.38
N PHE A 145 24.90 -2.06 3.35
CA PHE A 145 26.32 -1.69 3.34
C PHE A 145 26.65 -0.44 2.50
N LEU A 146 25.88 -0.12 1.48
CA LEU A 146 26.07 1.09 0.70
C LEU A 146 25.86 2.36 1.56
N PRO A 147 26.55 3.49 1.23
CA PRO A 147 26.28 4.75 1.90
C PRO A 147 24.79 5.11 1.82
N GLU A 148 24.21 5.56 2.93
CA GLU A 148 22.76 5.84 3.01
C GLU A 148 22.29 6.82 1.94
N LYS A 149 23.06 7.87 1.71
CA LYS A 149 22.80 8.86 0.65
C LYS A 149 22.71 8.22 -0.74
N THR A 150 23.51 7.18 -1.01
CA THR A 150 23.52 6.48 -2.29
C THR A 150 22.25 5.66 -2.48
N ILE A 151 21.86 4.89 -1.44
CA ILE A 151 20.67 4.05 -1.54
C ILE A 151 19.39 4.89 -1.58
N LYS A 152 19.30 5.98 -0.80
CA LYS A 152 18.19 6.92 -0.86
C LYS A 152 18.06 7.53 -2.26
N ARG A 153 19.15 7.99 -2.87
CA ARG A 153 19.14 8.54 -4.23
C ARG A 153 18.69 7.52 -5.28
N LEU A 154 19.13 6.27 -5.15
CA LEU A 154 18.69 5.19 -6.03
C LEU A 154 17.18 4.97 -5.91
N MET A 155 16.67 4.87 -4.69
CA MET A 155 15.23 4.67 -4.43
C MET A 155 14.39 5.84 -4.92
N THR A 156 14.81 7.09 -4.68
CA THR A 156 14.15 8.27 -5.24
C THR A 156 14.02 8.19 -6.76
N ARG A 157 15.11 7.84 -7.45
CA ARG A 157 15.09 7.71 -8.94
C ARG A 157 14.11 6.62 -9.41
N LEU A 158 14.02 5.52 -8.69
CA LEU A 158 13.09 4.43 -9.02
C LEU A 158 11.63 4.85 -8.78
N LEU A 159 11.34 5.49 -7.66
CA LEU A 159 10.01 5.98 -7.31
C LEU A 159 9.52 7.04 -8.29
N LEU A 160 10.37 8.02 -8.63
CA LEU A 160 10.03 9.09 -9.58
C LEU A 160 9.67 8.57 -10.99
N LYS A 161 10.13 7.38 -11.38
CA LYS A 161 9.75 6.75 -12.66
C LYS A 161 8.31 6.18 -12.63
N LEU A 162 7.79 5.89 -11.46
CA LEU A 162 6.44 5.35 -11.27
C LEU A 162 5.39 6.45 -11.09
N ILE A 163 5.83 7.67 -10.77
CA ILE A 163 4.92 8.75 -10.45
C ILE A 163 4.38 9.39 -11.73
N THR A 164 3.08 9.30 -11.87
CA THR A 164 2.30 9.91 -12.94
C THR A 164 1.46 11.02 -12.32
N VAL A 165 1.90 12.27 -12.48
CA VAL A 165 1.20 13.46 -11.96
C VAL A 165 1.15 14.52 -13.06
N PRO A 166 0.21 15.50 -13.01
CA PRO A 166 0.16 16.60 -13.94
C PRO A 166 1.51 17.34 -14.02
N GLU A 167 1.90 17.78 -15.22
CA GLU A 167 3.17 18.46 -15.42
C GLU A 167 3.32 19.70 -14.51
N ALA A 168 2.23 20.43 -14.31
CA ALA A 168 2.20 21.62 -13.45
C ALA A 168 2.53 21.33 -11.98
N GLU A 169 2.26 20.10 -11.50
CA GLU A 169 2.49 19.70 -10.12
C GLU A 169 3.78 18.87 -9.93
N ARG A 170 4.42 18.48 -11.03
CA ARG A 170 5.57 17.56 -11.00
C ARG A 170 6.71 18.05 -10.13
N ALA A 171 6.98 19.34 -10.12
CA ALA A 171 8.04 19.93 -9.31
C ALA A 171 7.73 19.81 -7.80
N GLU A 172 6.50 20.08 -7.39
CA GLU A 172 6.06 20.00 -5.99
C GLU A 172 6.04 18.54 -5.49
N TRP A 173 5.53 17.61 -6.30
CA TRP A 173 5.56 16.19 -5.97
C TRP A 173 7.00 15.66 -5.85
N ARG A 174 7.89 16.11 -6.73
CA ARG A 174 9.32 15.77 -6.64
C ARG A 174 9.92 16.28 -5.34
N GLU A 175 9.64 17.51 -4.97
CA GLU A 175 10.12 18.12 -3.71
C GLU A 175 9.57 17.33 -2.49
N ALA A 176 8.29 16.97 -2.50
CA ALA A 176 7.69 16.19 -1.43
C ALA A 176 8.37 14.81 -1.27
N ILE A 177 8.67 14.13 -2.38
CA ILE A 177 9.36 12.84 -2.35
C ILE A 177 10.82 12.98 -1.92
N ASP A 178 11.52 13.99 -2.43
CA ASP A 178 12.90 14.27 -2.03
C ASP A 178 12.97 14.58 -0.53
N THR A 179 12.03 15.35 0.00
CA THR A 179 11.91 15.65 1.44
C THR A 179 11.67 14.38 2.26
N LEU A 180 10.71 13.53 1.85
CA LEU A 180 10.47 12.24 2.48
C LEU A 180 11.75 11.40 2.54
N MET A 181 12.41 11.24 1.40
CA MET A 181 13.59 10.39 1.27
C MET A 181 14.79 10.93 2.07
N GLN A 182 14.94 12.26 2.18
CA GLN A 182 16.05 12.85 2.92
C GLN A 182 15.82 12.87 4.42
N ASN A 183 14.60 13.24 4.85
CA ASN A 183 14.31 13.61 6.23
C ASN A 183 13.54 12.54 7.00
N ASP A 184 12.61 11.81 6.37
CA ASP A 184 11.65 10.95 7.07
C ASP A 184 11.91 9.45 6.92
N LEU A 185 12.55 9.05 5.82
CA LEU A 185 12.92 7.65 5.63
C LEU A 185 14.39 7.42 5.93
N SER A 186 14.66 6.36 6.67
CA SER A 186 15.99 5.87 6.98
C SER A 186 16.42 4.73 6.05
N ARG A 187 17.67 4.32 6.12
CA ARG A 187 18.15 3.06 5.53
C ARG A 187 17.31 1.87 6.00
N ALA A 188 16.91 1.86 7.28
CA ALA A 188 16.12 0.78 7.85
C ALA A 188 14.75 0.67 7.17
N ASP A 189 14.11 1.78 6.78
CA ASP A 189 12.86 1.77 6.02
C ASP A 189 13.03 1.14 4.64
N ILE A 190 14.13 1.46 3.94
CA ILE A 190 14.43 0.89 2.62
C ILE A 190 14.70 -0.61 2.73
N VAL A 191 15.52 -1.02 3.70
CA VAL A 191 15.81 -2.45 3.95
C VAL A 191 14.52 -3.19 4.30
N SER A 192 13.68 -2.62 5.17
CA SER A 192 12.38 -3.16 5.58
C SER A 192 11.47 -3.45 4.38
N HIS A 193 11.39 -2.53 3.42
CA HIS A 193 10.56 -2.71 2.23
C HIS A 193 10.85 -4.02 1.50
N PHE A 194 12.12 -4.36 1.34
CA PHE A 194 12.55 -5.57 0.64
C PHE A 194 12.61 -6.79 1.55
N ALA A 195 12.97 -6.61 2.83
CA ALA A 195 13.03 -7.71 3.80
C ALA A 195 11.64 -8.33 4.03
N VAL A 196 10.60 -7.52 4.17
CA VAL A 196 9.21 -7.98 4.31
C VAL A 196 8.72 -8.69 3.04
N ALA A 197 9.11 -8.20 1.86
CA ALA A 197 8.82 -8.91 0.60
C ALA A 197 9.53 -10.27 0.53
N ALA A 198 10.80 -10.34 0.98
CA ALA A 198 11.56 -11.59 1.05
C ALA A 198 10.97 -12.57 2.09
N ASP A 199 10.57 -12.10 3.27
CA ASP A 199 9.92 -12.89 4.31
C ASP A 199 8.62 -13.54 3.78
N ARG A 200 7.77 -12.78 3.07
CA ARG A 200 6.57 -13.29 2.43
C ARG A 200 6.85 -14.45 1.47
N ILE A 201 7.89 -14.32 0.63
CA ILE A 201 8.27 -15.34 -0.35
C ILE A 201 8.91 -16.55 0.37
N HIS A 202 9.77 -16.29 1.35
CA HIS A 202 10.45 -17.34 2.10
C HIS A 202 9.46 -18.24 2.85
N LYS A 203 8.51 -17.65 3.54
CA LYS A 203 7.44 -18.33 4.29
C LYS A 203 6.30 -18.86 3.43
N ASP A 204 6.28 -18.56 2.13
CA ASP A 204 5.19 -18.94 1.20
C ASP A 204 3.80 -18.56 1.74
N ILE A 205 3.68 -17.31 2.23
CA ILE A 205 2.46 -16.83 2.91
C ILE A 205 1.30 -16.73 1.92
N VAL A 206 1.55 -16.14 0.74
CA VAL A 206 0.55 -15.86 -0.29
C VAL A 206 0.46 -17.05 -1.24
N LYS A 207 -0.51 -17.95 -0.98
CA LYS A 207 -0.78 -19.17 -1.78
C LYS A 207 -2.27 -19.50 -1.79
N PRO A 208 -2.78 -20.24 -2.78
CA PRO A 208 -4.22 -20.53 -2.90
C PRO A 208 -4.85 -21.11 -1.63
N ALA A 209 -4.17 -22.03 -0.95
CA ALA A 209 -4.68 -22.65 0.28
C ALA A 209 -4.95 -21.64 1.42
N ALA A 210 -4.26 -20.49 1.42
CA ALA A 210 -4.45 -19.47 2.45
C ALA A 210 -5.76 -18.69 2.30
N TYR A 211 -6.40 -18.72 1.12
CA TYR A 211 -7.63 -17.99 0.81
C TYR A 211 -8.87 -18.87 0.68
N GLN A 212 -8.75 -20.19 0.80
CA GLN A 212 -9.85 -21.14 0.56
C GLN A 212 -11.10 -20.87 1.42
N ASN A 213 -10.94 -20.33 2.62
CA ASN A 213 -12.04 -20.01 3.56
C ASN A 213 -12.50 -18.55 3.46
N TRP A 214 -11.89 -17.75 2.59
CA TRP A 214 -12.34 -16.38 2.38
C TRP A 214 -13.55 -16.37 1.45
N THR A 215 -14.63 -15.69 1.85
CA THR A 215 -15.88 -15.61 1.09
C THR A 215 -16.16 -14.22 0.52
N GLY A 216 -15.28 -13.24 0.80
CA GLY A 216 -15.45 -11.86 0.36
C GLY A 216 -15.26 -11.66 -1.16
N ARG A 217 -15.40 -10.44 -1.63
CA ARG A 217 -15.26 -10.03 -3.04
C ARG A 217 -13.86 -9.50 -3.30
N ALA A 218 -13.26 -9.89 -4.42
CA ALA A 218 -11.98 -9.36 -4.88
C ALA A 218 -12.20 -8.34 -6.00
N ILE A 219 -11.57 -7.18 -5.87
CA ILE A 219 -11.65 -6.06 -6.80
C ILE A 219 -10.24 -5.66 -7.21
N VAL A 220 -10.00 -5.52 -8.51
CA VAL A 220 -8.72 -5.06 -9.05
C VAL A 220 -8.93 -3.77 -9.81
N LEU A 221 -8.33 -2.69 -9.32
CA LEU A 221 -8.24 -1.43 -10.05
C LEU A 221 -7.05 -1.51 -11.00
N SER A 222 -7.32 -1.44 -12.30
CA SER A 222 -6.33 -1.65 -13.36
C SER A 222 -6.20 -0.40 -14.22
N SER A 223 -4.96 0.00 -14.51
CA SER A 223 -4.66 1.06 -15.48
C SER A 223 -3.80 0.52 -16.63
N GLU A 224 -4.15 0.89 -17.85
CA GLU A 224 -3.53 0.35 -19.08
C GLU A 224 -2.05 0.72 -19.21
N ASN A 225 -1.67 1.89 -18.71
CA ASN A 225 -0.31 2.42 -18.75
C ASN A 225 0.47 2.23 -17.43
N ASP A 226 -0.03 1.39 -16.50
CA ASP A 226 0.70 1.06 -15.28
C ASP A 226 1.79 0.00 -15.56
N PRO A 227 3.09 0.34 -15.44
CA PRO A 227 4.17 -0.59 -15.75
C PRO A 227 4.27 -1.78 -14.78
N THR A 228 3.58 -1.72 -13.64
CA THR A 228 3.60 -2.78 -12.63
C THR A 228 2.51 -3.83 -12.85
N GLN A 229 1.50 -3.50 -13.65
CA GLN A 229 0.42 -4.43 -13.99
C GLN A 229 0.74 -5.19 -15.29
N ARG A 230 0.69 -6.53 -15.21
CA ARG A 230 0.95 -7.39 -16.35
C ARG A 230 -0.37 -7.87 -16.95
N LYS A 231 -0.42 -8.07 -18.28
CA LYS A 231 -1.60 -8.56 -19.01
C LYS A 231 -2.22 -9.84 -18.44
N ASN A 232 -1.41 -10.70 -17.81
CA ASN A 232 -1.88 -11.95 -17.19
C ASN A 232 -2.11 -11.84 -15.67
N SER A 233 -2.18 -10.64 -15.11
CA SER A 233 -2.39 -10.48 -13.65
C SER A 233 -3.77 -10.96 -13.22
N ILE A 234 -4.81 -10.70 -14.01
CA ILE A 234 -6.20 -11.07 -13.66
C ILE A 234 -6.36 -12.60 -13.53
N PRO A 235 -6.04 -13.43 -14.52
CA PRO A 235 -6.13 -14.88 -14.37
C PRO A 235 -5.30 -15.43 -13.20
N ARG A 236 -4.16 -14.81 -12.93
CA ARG A 236 -3.32 -15.19 -11.78
C ARG A 236 -3.94 -14.83 -10.44
N TYR A 237 -4.66 -13.70 -10.34
CA TYR A 237 -5.43 -13.37 -9.15
C TYR A 237 -6.57 -14.36 -8.94
N GLU A 238 -7.31 -14.70 -9.98
CA GLU A 238 -8.39 -15.68 -9.91
C GLU A 238 -7.89 -17.06 -9.47
N GLN A 239 -6.77 -17.50 -10.02
CA GLN A 239 -6.11 -18.74 -9.60
C GLN A 239 -5.65 -18.67 -8.13
N LEU A 240 -5.08 -17.55 -7.71
CA LEU A 240 -4.58 -17.35 -6.34
C LEU A 240 -5.71 -17.33 -5.32
N LEU A 241 -6.77 -16.58 -5.63
CA LEU A 241 -7.88 -16.34 -4.70
C LEU A 241 -8.97 -17.43 -4.79
N GLY A 242 -8.91 -18.31 -5.80
CA GLY A 242 -9.88 -19.36 -6.03
C GLY A 242 -11.28 -18.85 -6.41
N ARG A 243 -11.36 -17.64 -7.00
CA ARG A 243 -12.61 -16.97 -7.38
C ARG A 243 -12.41 -15.94 -8.47
N ALA A 244 -13.51 -15.56 -9.14
CA ALA A 244 -13.51 -14.44 -10.06
C ALA A 244 -13.17 -13.12 -9.35
N VAL A 245 -12.48 -12.21 -10.05
CA VAL A 245 -12.21 -10.87 -9.58
C VAL A 245 -13.00 -9.85 -10.41
N THR A 246 -13.54 -8.85 -9.73
CA THR A 246 -14.13 -7.68 -10.39
C THR A 246 -13.02 -6.77 -10.85
N VAL A 247 -12.96 -6.48 -12.16
CA VAL A 247 -11.95 -5.57 -12.72
C VAL A 247 -12.59 -4.23 -12.99
N VAL A 248 -12.00 -3.17 -12.42
CA VAL A 248 -12.35 -1.79 -12.72
C VAL A 248 -11.22 -1.20 -13.55
N ASN A 249 -11.49 -0.93 -14.84
CA ASN A 249 -10.53 -0.30 -15.73
C ASN A 249 -10.54 1.21 -15.54
N MET A 250 -9.42 1.74 -15.09
CA MET A 250 -9.20 3.18 -14.89
C MET A 250 -8.62 3.88 -16.14
N GLY A 251 -8.59 3.20 -17.29
CA GLY A 251 -7.98 3.72 -18.51
C GLY A 251 -6.48 3.98 -18.34
N ASP A 252 -6.02 5.14 -18.72
CA ASP A 252 -4.62 5.55 -18.78
C ASP A 252 -4.14 6.37 -17.54
N LEU A 253 -4.81 6.24 -16.40
CA LEU A 253 -4.49 7.02 -15.20
C LEU A 253 -3.12 6.73 -14.58
N GLY A 254 -2.50 5.60 -14.90
CA GLY A 254 -1.14 5.25 -14.46
C GLY A 254 -1.03 4.69 -13.06
N HIS A 255 0.21 4.53 -12.59
CA HIS A 255 0.53 3.85 -11.33
C HIS A 255 0.10 4.64 -10.09
N THR A 256 0.12 5.97 -10.14
CA THR A 256 -0.14 6.85 -8.99
C THR A 256 -1.40 7.68 -9.16
N SER A 257 -2.41 7.13 -9.81
CA SER A 257 -3.69 7.78 -10.08
C SER A 257 -4.40 8.33 -8.84
N ALA A 258 -4.22 7.71 -7.68
CA ALA A 258 -4.70 8.22 -6.40
C ALA A 258 -4.09 9.60 -6.02
N PHE A 259 -2.93 9.98 -6.58
CA PHE A 259 -2.30 11.28 -6.35
C PHE A 259 -2.68 12.28 -7.45
N SER A 260 -2.67 11.82 -8.71
CA SER A 260 -2.87 12.68 -9.87
C SER A 260 -4.34 13.01 -10.17
N ASN A 261 -5.25 12.13 -9.80
CA ASN A 261 -6.69 12.25 -10.03
C ASN A 261 -7.49 11.64 -8.88
N PRO A 262 -7.39 12.18 -7.65
CA PRO A 262 -7.95 11.57 -6.45
C PRO A 262 -9.46 11.37 -6.54
N ASP A 263 -10.22 12.34 -7.02
CA ASP A 263 -11.68 12.27 -7.11
C ASP A 263 -12.13 11.20 -8.11
N LYS A 264 -11.55 11.20 -9.30
CA LYS A 264 -11.84 10.17 -10.31
C LYS A 264 -11.42 8.77 -9.86
N TYR A 265 -10.34 8.67 -9.10
CA TYR A 265 -9.92 7.42 -8.50
C TYR A 265 -10.94 6.90 -7.49
N VAL A 266 -11.49 7.80 -6.65
CA VAL A 266 -12.55 7.46 -5.69
C VAL A 266 -13.84 7.06 -6.41
N GLU A 267 -14.25 7.74 -7.51
CA GLU A 267 -15.39 7.32 -8.32
C GLU A 267 -15.27 5.87 -8.81
N PHE A 268 -14.10 5.47 -9.32
CA PHE A 268 -13.85 4.08 -9.72
C PHE A 268 -13.89 3.10 -8.53
N LEU A 269 -13.38 3.52 -7.38
CA LEU A 269 -13.41 2.71 -6.18
C LEU A 269 -14.83 2.53 -5.65
N GLU A 270 -15.64 3.59 -5.61
CA GLU A 270 -17.04 3.54 -5.18
C GLU A 270 -17.89 2.62 -6.08
N GLN A 271 -17.70 2.69 -7.41
CA GLN A 271 -18.36 1.77 -8.35
C GLN A 271 -18.07 0.30 -8.01
N ALA A 272 -16.89 0.01 -7.49
CA ALA A 272 -16.48 -1.33 -7.11
C ALA A 272 -16.97 -1.75 -5.71
N LEU A 273 -17.29 -0.79 -4.85
CA LEU A 273 -17.77 -1.04 -3.49
C LEU A 273 -19.29 -1.30 -3.43
N VAL A 274 -20.03 -0.94 -4.44
CA VAL A 274 -21.45 -1.30 -4.60
C VAL A 274 -21.57 -2.75 -5.03
#